data_def742785612361a8ae00f926acf8ec0
#
_entry.id   def742785612361a8ae00f926acf8ec0
#
_cell.length_a   1.000
_cell.length_b   1.000
_cell.length_c   1.000
_cell.angle_alpha   90.00
_cell.angle_beta   90.00
_cell.angle_gamma   90.00
#
_symmetry.space_group_name_H-M   'P 1'
#
loop_
_entity.id
_entity.type
_entity.pdbx_description
1 polymer ?
#
loop_
_entity_poly.entity_id
_entity_poly.type
_entity_poly.pdbx_seq_one_letter_code
_entity_poly.pdbx_strand_id
1 'polypeptide(L)'
;MEALIFIPGLFGSMGNDIIPGTGDWDFGLAAINYRPFIERLTSMGYKEGHDLFICFYDWRKSVKECTERYLIPKIHEVKAKCHQDKVDIIAHSMGGLLGRCYIQSTLYSYDIDKFIMIGTPNTGSVKAYYPWAGGTVPPDDSAVGIASHWLLKGYAWLFARILDAPSPLDAIHITLPSLQDMLPSIQHPPYLISDEPFNQKQFIPVERVYYRNHFLDELNRLSYNLFTRDIRISSIIGDTKPTMTHISVARSAVASATPARVWPDGRPVRHYTSRHGDGTVLTASSGYIGGQQYVFPAYHSALPVEASHIISHILGISKPVEPVHASSITSYISIIADGPVSISLIHTDRGGSAQAHAMSNAKGQSWLFIPQPKLLPLSISIKGLDSGEYVLGIDTPGAPIDRIFEFRSFIKSAEVQNISIQITPFKRKPVIRRIR
;
A
#
# COMPACT_ATOMS: atom_id res chain seq x y z
N MET A 1 -4.05 7.20 -30.10
CA MET A 1 -3.66 6.34 -28.96
C MET A 1 -4.94 5.80 -28.34
N GLU A 2 -4.92 4.54 -27.91
CA GLU A 2 -6.01 4.00 -27.12
C GLU A 2 -6.07 4.74 -25.77
N ALA A 3 -7.28 4.94 -25.25
CA ALA A 3 -7.46 5.53 -23.92
C ALA A 3 -6.86 4.59 -22.86
N LEU A 4 -6.13 5.17 -21.91
CA LEU A 4 -5.37 4.48 -20.92
C LEU A 4 -5.98 4.67 -19.53
N ILE A 5 -6.20 3.56 -18.83
CA ILE A 5 -6.62 3.56 -17.43
C ILE A 5 -5.46 3.07 -16.55
N PHE A 6 -5.03 3.90 -15.61
CA PHE A 6 -4.09 3.50 -14.57
C PHE A 6 -4.82 3.10 -13.29
N ILE A 7 -4.52 1.90 -12.77
CA ILE A 7 -5.07 1.38 -11.52
C ILE A 7 -3.94 1.33 -10.48
N PRO A 8 -3.94 2.18 -9.44
CA PRO A 8 -2.92 2.16 -8.40
C PRO A 8 -3.05 0.92 -7.49
N GLY A 9 -2.02 0.67 -6.68
CA GLY A 9 -2.02 -0.39 -5.68
C GLY A 9 -2.72 -0.02 -4.37
N LEU A 10 -2.52 -0.86 -3.36
CA LEU A 10 -2.96 -0.62 -1.98
C LEU A 10 -2.48 0.74 -1.50
N PHE A 11 -3.31 1.49 -0.79
CA PHE A 11 -3.10 2.87 -0.34
C PHE A 11 -2.95 3.92 -1.46
N GLY A 12 -3.07 3.53 -2.73
CA GLY A 12 -2.88 4.42 -3.87
C GLY A 12 -4.08 5.28 -4.23
N SER A 13 -5.17 5.21 -3.48
CA SER A 13 -6.39 5.96 -3.71
C SER A 13 -6.87 6.55 -2.39
N MET A 14 -6.85 7.84 -2.31
CA MET A 14 -7.38 8.60 -1.17
C MET A 14 -8.27 9.70 -1.73
N GLY A 15 -9.09 10.29 -0.90
CA GLY A 15 -9.79 11.52 -1.25
C GLY A 15 -9.07 12.71 -0.65
N ASN A 16 -9.71 13.87 -0.70
CA ASN A 16 -9.36 15.01 0.15
C ASN A 16 -9.49 14.64 1.63
N ASP A 17 -10.09 13.51 1.90
CA ASP A 17 -10.25 12.92 3.21
C ASP A 17 -9.19 11.83 3.42
N ILE A 18 -8.71 11.70 4.65
CA ILE A 18 -7.77 10.65 5.07
C ILE A 18 -8.37 9.26 4.87
N ILE A 19 -9.70 9.17 4.92
CA ILE A 19 -10.44 7.91 4.76
C ILE A 19 -10.88 7.77 3.30
N PRO A 20 -10.45 6.72 2.57
CA PRO A 20 -10.88 6.48 1.20
C PRO A 20 -12.40 6.48 1.04
N GLY A 21 -12.88 7.01 -0.09
CA GLY A 21 -14.30 7.02 -0.40
C GLY A 21 -15.11 8.15 0.24
N THR A 22 -14.46 9.08 0.91
CA THR A 22 -15.06 10.29 1.45
C THR A 22 -14.40 11.52 0.81
N GLY A 23 -15.11 12.27 -0.01
CA GLY A 23 -14.57 13.42 -0.74
C GLY A 23 -14.08 13.09 -2.15
N ASP A 24 -13.35 14.01 -2.77
CA ASP A 24 -12.80 13.84 -4.11
C ASP A 24 -11.60 12.90 -4.10
N TRP A 25 -11.51 12.08 -5.15
CA TRP A 25 -10.43 11.10 -5.27
C TRP A 25 -9.13 11.72 -5.75
N ASP A 26 -8.02 11.37 -5.05
CA ASP A 26 -6.63 11.66 -5.44
C ASP A 26 -5.70 10.56 -4.90
N PHE A 27 -4.42 10.63 -5.23
CA PHE A 27 -3.39 9.76 -4.64
C PHE A 27 -3.12 10.06 -3.15
N GLY A 28 -3.45 11.24 -2.66
CA GLY A 28 -3.17 11.66 -1.29
C GLY A 28 -1.71 11.48 -0.91
N LEU A 29 -1.44 10.79 0.20
CA LEU A 29 -0.06 10.53 0.66
C LEU A 29 0.73 9.60 -0.29
N ALA A 30 0.08 8.80 -1.12
CA ALA A 30 0.74 7.98 -2.13
C ALA A 30 1.14 8.77 -3.39
N ALA A 31 0.81 10.06 -3.49
CA ALA A 31 1.21 10.92 -4.61
C ALA A 31 2.72 10.93 -4.83
N ILE A 32 3.51 10.82 -3.76
CA ILE A 32 4.97 10.75 -3.83
C ILE A 32 5.49 9.59 -4.70
N ASN A 33 4.73 8.49 -4.79
CA ASN A 33 5.08 7.33 -5.59
C ASN A 33 4.45 7.38 -6.99
N TYR A 34 3.22 7.89 -7.11
CA TYR A 34 2.44 7.78 -8.33
C TYR A 34 2.49 9.02 -9.23
N ARG A 35 2.61 10.24 -8.69
CA ARG A 35 2.70 11.46 -9.51
C ARG A 35 3.89 11.44 -10.47
N PRO A 36 5.10 10.99 -10.09
CA PRO A 36 6.20 10.83 -11.03
C PRO A 36 5.88 9.88 -12.18
N PHE A 37 5.11 8.81 -11.93
CA PHE A 37 4.69 7.90 -13.00
C PHE A 37 3.65 8.54 -13.93
N ILE A 38 2.68 9.27 -13.40
CA ILE A 38 1.72 10.02 -14.24
C ILE A 38 2.43 11.08 -15.09
N GLU A 39 3.43 11.76 -14.55
CA GLU A 39 4.28 12.69 -15.31
C GLU A 39 5.03 12.00 -16.45
N ARG A 40 5.49 10.76 -16.22
CA ARG A 40 6.10 9.94 -17.29
C ARG A 40 5.10 9.63 -18.39
N LEU A 41 3.88 9.18 -18.07
CA LEU A 41 2.82 8.94 -19.05
C LEU A 41 2.45 10.22 -19.80
N THR A 42 2.38 11.35 -19.11
CA THR A 42 2.14 12.66 -19.76
C THR A 42 3.29 13.04 -20.70
N SER A 43 4.54 12.76 -20.34
CA SER A 43 5.69 12.99 -21.21
C SER A 43 5.68 12.11 -22.49
N MET A 44 4.99 10.99 -22.44
CA MET A 44 4.75 10.10 -23.60
C MET A 44 3.66 10.64 -24.55
N GLY A 45 2.91 11.66 -24.12
CA GLY A 45 1.88 12.33 -24.90
C GLY A 45 0.46 12.15 -24.40
N TYR A 46 0.24 11.35 -23.34
CA TYR A 46 -1.05 11.21 -22.69
C TYR A 46 -1.46 12.49 -21.94
N LYS A 47 -2.76 12.74 -21.85
CA LYS A 47 -3.34 13.88 -21.13
C LYS A 47 -4.33 13.39 -20.08
N GLU A 48 -4.02 13.66 -18.81
CA GLU A 48 -4.90 13.29 -17.68
C GLU A 48 -6.31 13.91 -17.87
N GLY A 49 -7.33 13.08 -17.69
CA GLY A 49 -8.72 13.45 -17.89
C GLY A 49 -9.20 13.49 -19.35
N HIS A 50 -8.32 13.26 -20.34
CA HIS A 50 -8.66 13.26 -21.76
C HIS A 50 -8.48 11.87 -22.40
N ASP A 51 -7.29 11.30 -22.31
CA ASP A 51 -6.92 9.97 -22.79
C ASP A 51 -6.11 9.14 -21.76
N LEU A 52 -5.80 9.75 -20.60
CA LEU A 52 -5.26 9.11 -19.42
C LEU A 52 -6.24 9.30 -18.26
N PHE A 53 -6.69 8.19 -17.69
CA PHE A 53 -7.63 8.18 -16.57
C PHE A 53 -7.06 7.36 -15.43
N ILE A 54 -7.35 7.78 -14.19
CA ILE A 54 -6.95 7.04 -13.00
C ILE A 54 -8.19 6.39 -12.42
N CYS A 55 -8.15 5.08 -12.25
CA CYS A 55 -9.18 4.34 -11.56
C CYS A 55 -8.88 4.33 -10.06
N PHE A 56 -9.29 5.38 -9.37
CA PHE A 56 -9.29 5.39 -7.91
C PHE A 56 -10.39 4.47 -7.36
N TYR A 57 -10.13 3.84 -6.20
CA TYR A 57 -11.06 2.92 -5.58
C TYR A 57 -10.83 2.83 -4.07
N ASP A 58 -11.83 2.39 -3.32
CA ASP A 58 -11.70 2.16 -1.89
C ASP A 58 -10.92 0.85 -1.64
N TRP A 59 -9.59 0.97 -1.59
CA TRP A 59 -8.66 -0.15 -1.40
C TRP A 59 -8.86 -0.91 -0.08
N ARG A 60 -9.70 -0.43 0.81
CA ARG A 60 -10.08 -1.15 2.03
C ARG A 60 -10.97 -2.36 1.71
N LYS A 61 -11.79 -2.24 0.68
CA LYS A 61 -12.74 -3.27 0.25
C LYS A 61 -12.05 -4.44 -0.41
N SER A 62 -12.77 -5.58 -0.50
CA SER A 62 -12.25 -6.73 -1.24
C SER A 62 -11.95 -6.37 -2.70
N VAL A 63 -10.99 -7.08 -3.31
CA VAL A 63 -10.64 -6.89 -4.72
C VAL A 63 -11.87 -7.02 -5.62
N LYS A 64 -12.74 -8.00 -5.34
CA LYS A 64 -13.98 -8.20 -6.09
C LYS A 64 -14.90 -6.98 -6.00
N GLU A 65 -15.16 -6.49 -4.79
CA GLU A 65 -16.00 -5.30 -4.57
C GLU A 65 -15.40 -4.07 -5.25
N CYS A 66 -14.07 -3.90 -5.18
CA CYS A 66 -13.38 -2.81 -5.86
C CYS A 66 -13.52 -2.90 -7.38
N THR A 67 -13.43 -4.10 -7.94
CA THR A 67 -13.61 -4.34 -9.38
C THR A 67 -15.01 -3.94 -9.83
N GLU A 68 -16.02 -4.44 -9.13
CA GLU A 68 -17.42 -4.23 -9.51
C GLU A 68 -17.88 -2.78 -9.33
N ARG A 69 -17.47 -2.11 -8.24
CA ARG A 69 -17.93 -0.76 -7.90
C ARG A 69 -17.13 0.37 -8.55
N TYR A 70 -15.86 0.14 -8.87
CA TYR A 70 -14.99 1.21 -9.33
C TYR A 70 -14.39 0.95 -10.71
N LEU A 71 -13.80 -0.24 -10.96
CA LEU A 71 -13.12 -0.49 -12.22
C LEU A 71 -14.10 -0.62 -13.39
N ILE A 72 -15.14 -1.43 -13.27
CA ILE A 72 -16.12 -1.63 -14.36
C ILE A 72 -16.80 -0.31 -14.74
N PRO A 73 -17.34 0.50 -13.80
CA PRO A 73 -17.89 1.80 -14.13
C PRO A 73 -16.86 2.75 -14.77
N LYS A 74 -15.60 2.72 -14.32
CA LYS A 74 -14.54 3.56 -14.89
C LYS A 74 -14.24 3.18 -16.34
N ILE A 75 -14.19 1.88 -16.66
CA ILE A 75 -14.01 1.42 -18.05
C ILE A 75 -15.15 1.92 -18.93
N HIS A 76 -16.41 1.81 -18.48
CA HIS A 76 -17.56 2.30 -19.23
C HIS A 76 -17.53 3.83 -19.43
N GLU A 77 -17.18 4.57 -18.38
CA GLU A 77 -17.00 6.03 -18.44
C GLU A 77 -15.97 6.43 -19.50
N VAL A 78 -14.79 5.79 -19.47
CA VAL A 78 -13.68 6.12 -20.37
C VAL A 78 -14.02 5.78 -21.81
N LYS A 79 -14.60 4.61 -22.06
CA LYS A 79 -15.06 4.20 -23.39
C LYS A 79 -16.06 5.21 -23.98
N ALA A 80 -17.06 5.60 -23.18
CA ALA A 80 -18.06 6.58 -23.62
C ALA A 80 -17.43 7.95 -23.90
N LYS A 81 -16.53 8.42 -23.02
CA LYS A 81 -15.88 9.73 -23.13
C LYS A 81 -14.91 9.81 -24.31
N CYS A 82 -14.18 8.74 -24.58
CA CYS A 82 -13.19 8.69 -25.66
C CYS A 82 -13.75 8.15 -26.98
N HIS A 83 -15.03 7.73 -27.02
CA HIS A 83 -15.66 7.10 -28.17
C HIS A 83 -14.87 5.90 -28.70
N GLN A 84 -14.40 5.03 -27.78
CA GLN A 84 -13.60 3.85 -28.11
C GLN A 84 -14.28 2.57 -27.59
N ASP A 85 -14.11 1.48 -28.34
CA ASP A 85 -14.66 0.17 -27.94
C ASP A 85 -13.77 -0.54 -26.93
N LYS A 86 -12.45 -0.30 -26.99
CA LYS A 86 -11.45 -0.89 -26.10
C LYS A 86 -10.61 0.18 -25.43
N VAL A 87 -10.04 -0.16 -24.28
CA VAL A 87 -9.09 0.66 -23.52
C VAL A 87 -7.84 -0.14 -23.17
N ASP A 88 -6.73 0.53 -22.91
CA ASP A 88 -5.53 -0.03 -22.33
C ASP A 88 -5.58 0.09 -20.81
N ILE A 89 -5.10 -0.91 -20.09
CA ILE A 89 -4.97 -0.89 -18.62
C ILE A 89 -3.51 -1.07 -18.21
N ILE A 90 -3.03 -0.15 -17.39
CA ILE A 90 -1.82 -0.31 -16.58
C ILE A 90 -2.24 -0.43 -15.12
N ALA A 91 -1.80 -1.48 -14.44
CA ALA A 91 -2.20 -1.74 -13.08
C ALA A 91 -1.00 -2.09 -12.20
N HIS A 92 -0.84 -1.39 -11.08
CA HIS A 92 0.23 -1.61 -10.12
C HIS A 92 -0.26 -2.44 -8.93
N SER A 93 0.54 -3.43 -8.53
CA SER A 93 0.33 -4.17 -7.29
C SER A 93 -1.08 -4.79 -7.19
N MET A 94 -1.83 -4.49 -6.12
CA MET A 94 -3.22 -4.92 -5.93
C MET A 94 -4.14 -4.49 -7.10
N GLY A 95 -3.85 -3.35 -7.75
CA GLY A 95 -4.59 -2.92 -8.94
C GLY A 95 -4.57 -3.94 -10.07
N GLY A 96 -3.49 -4.72 -10.21
CA GLY A 96 -3.41 -5.83 -11.16
C GLY A 96 -4.38 -6.97 -10.84
N LEU A 97 -4.67 -7.20 -9.56
CA LEU A 97 -5.69 -8.18 -9.16
C LEU A 97 -7.11 -7.70 -9.54
N LEU A 98 -7.39 -6.38 -9.46
CA LEU A 98 -8.65 -5.81 -9.94
C LEU A 98 -8.82 -6.05 -11.45
N GLY A 99 -7.78 -5.73 -12.24
CA GLY A 99 -7.79 -5.96 -13.69
C GLY A 99 -8.02 -7.43 -14.02
N ARG A 100 -7.31 -8.34 -13.37
CA ARG A 100 -7.50 -9.79 -13.51
C ARG A 100 -8.92 -10.21 -13.13
N CYS A 101 -9.44 -9.72 -11.99
CA CYS A 101 -10.77 -10.04 -11.51
C CYS A 101 -11.84 -9.65 -12.54
N TYR A 102 -11.73 -8.49 -13.17
CA TYR A 102 -12.62 -8.09 -14.27
C TYR A 102 -12.46 -9.01 -15.48
N ILE A 103 -11.25 -9.10 -16.03
CA ILE A 103 -11.01 -9.81 -17.28
C ILE A 103 -11.37 -11.30 -17.16
N GLN A 104 -11.15 -11.93 -16.00
CA GLN A 104 -11.44 -13.35 -15.79
C GLN A 104 -12.90 -13.63 -15.42
N SER A 105 -13.68 -12.61 -15.09
CA SER A 105 -15.07 -12.75 -14.67
C SER A 105 -16.05 -12.98 -15.83
N THR A 106 -17.28 -13.30 -15.49
CA THR A 106 -18.42 -13.36 -16.43
C THR A 106 -18.93 -11.96 -16.84
N LEU A 107 -18.50 -10.92 -16.15
CA LEU A 107 -18.87 -9.53 -16.44
C LEU A 107 -17.98 -8.88 -17.50
N TYR A 108 -16.97 -9.58 -17.99
CA TYR A 108 -16.03 -9.06 -18.97
C TYR A 108 -16.68 -8.81 -20.32
N SER A 109 -16.54 -7.60 -20.83
CA SER A 109 -17.20 -7.11 -22.06
C SER A 109 -16.30 -7.07 -23.29
N TYR A 110 -15.13 -7.73 -23.28
CA TYR A 110 -14.14 -7.78 -24.39
C TYR A 110 -13.63 -6.40 -24.79
N ASP A 111 -13.49 -5.51 -23.83
CA ASP A 111 -13.23 -4.09 -23.98
C ASP A 111 -11.83 -3.66 -23.51
N ILE A 112 -10.91 -4.60 -23.32
CA ILE A 112 -9.50 -4.33 -23.03
C ILE A 112 -8.65 -4.78 -24.21
N ASP A 113 -7.73 -3.92 -24.66
CA ASP A 113 -6.75 -4.23 -25.68
C ASP A 113 -5.42 -4.70 -25.07
N LYS A 114 -4.83 -3.87 -24.17
CA LYS A 114 -3.60 -4.22 -23.47
C LYS A 114 -3.85 -4.22 -21.95
N PHE A 115 -3.28 -5.21 -21.31
CA PHE A 115 -3.26 -5.30 -19.86
C PHE A 115 -1.83 -5.44 -19.35
N ILE A 116 -1.31 -4.38 -18.76
CA ILE A 116 0.06 -4.29 -18.22
C ILE A 116 -0.01 -4.38 -16.70
N MET A 117 0.46 -5.49 -16.15
CA MET A 117 0.58 -5.70 -14.70
C MET A 117 1.98 -5.29 -14.24
N ILE A 118 2.07 -4.49 -13.18
CA ILE A 118 3.33 -4.03 -12.59
C ILE A 118 3.40 -4.52 -11.14
N GLY A 119 4.33 -5.41 -10.83
CA GLY A 119 4.53 -5.93 -9.47
C GLY A 119 3.29 -6.58 -8.84
N THR A 120 2.39 -7.13 -9.66
CA THR A 120 1.12 -7.72 -9.17
C THR A 120 1.39 -8.98 -8.36
N PRO A 121 0.82 -9.12 -7.13
CA PRO A 121 0.99 -10.31 -6.31
C PRO A 121 0.08 -11.46 -6.80
N ASN A 122 0.40 -12.03 -7.97
CA ASN A 122 -0.43 -13.01 -8.66
C ASN A 122 -0.64 -14.33 -7.88
N THR A 123 0.28 -14.67 -6.99
CA THR A 123 0.10 -15.78 -6.02
C THR A 123 0.12 -15.28 -4.58
N GLY A 124 -0.01 -13.97 -4.37
CA GLY A 124 0.01 -13.34 -3.05
C GLY A 124 1.37 -12.80 -2.62
N SER A 125 1.40 -12.25 -1.42
CA SER A 125 2.59 -11.70 -0.76
C SER A 125 2.68 -12.20 0.68
N VAL A 126 3.83 -12.74 1.06
CA VAL A 126 4.10 -13.24 2.41
C VAL A 126 3.95 -12.13 3.46
N LYS A 127 4.26 -10.90 3.11
CA LYS A 127 4.10 -9.74 4.01
C LYS A 127 2.66 -9.54 4.48
N ALA A 128 1.65 -9.93 3.70
CA ALA A 128 0.24 -9.80 4.06
C ALA A 128 -0.17 -10.64 5.28
N TYR A 129 0.60 -11.68 5.62
CA TYR A 129 0.35 -12.50 6.80
C TYR A 129 0.41 -11.71 8.10
N TYR A 130 1.34 -10.77 8.24
CA TYR A 130 1.51 -9.99 9.47
C TYR A 130 0.28 -9.16 9.86
N PRO A 131 -0.26 -8.31 8.98
CA PRO A 131 -1.46 -7.54 9.34
C PRO A 131 -2.69 -8.43 9.47
N TRP A 132 -2.84 -9.44 8.62
CA TRP A 132 -4.05 -10.25 8.62
C TRP A 132 -4.10 -11.28 9.75
N ALA A 133 -3.00 -11.93 10.09
CA ALA A 133 -2.96 -12.93 11.15
C ALA A 133 -2.63 -12.36 12.53
N GLY A 134 -1.96 -11.21 12.61
CA GLY A 134 -1.46 -10.66 13.86
C GLY A 134 -1.84 -9.23 14.18
N GLY A 135 -2.51 -8.53 13.27
CA GLY A 135 -2.86 -7.12 13.47
C GLY A 135 -1.65 -6.19 13.57
N THR A 136 -0.51 -6.59 12.99
CA THR A 136 0.74 -5.85 13.07
C THR A 136 1.35 -5.64 11.67
N VAL A 137 2.34 -4.79 11.57
CA VAL A 137 3.04 -4.57 10.31
C VAL A 137 4.20 -5.54 10.16
N PRO A 138 4.54 -5.98 8.92
CA PRO A 138 5.69 -6.84 8.70
C PRO A 138 6.99 -6.11 9.06
N PRO A 139 8.03 -6.83 9.55
CA PRO A 139 9.35 -6.25 9.66
C PRO A 139 9.84 -5.80 8.29
N ASP A 140 10.40 -4.61 8.22
CA ASP A 140 10.96 -4.07 6.99
C ASP A 140 12.48 -3.95 7.14
N ASP A 141 13.19 -4.82 6.44
CA ASP A 141 14.66 -4.84 6.41
C ASP A 141 15.21 -3.92 5.31
N SER A 142 14.33 -3.31 4.51
CA SER A 142 14.72 -2.43 3.40
C SER A 142 14.35 -0.97 3.68
N ALA A 143 15.32 -0.08 3.53
CA ALA A 143 15.10 1.37 3.64
C ALA A 143 14.08 1.94 2.64
N VAL A 144 13.60 1.16 1.67
CA VAL A 144 12.77 1.61 0.54
C VAL A 144 11.33 1.03 0.59
N GLY A 145 11.09 -0.02 1.37
CA GLY A 145 9.72 -0.52 1.64
C GLY A 145 8.91 0.34 2.60
N ILE A 146 9.47 1.45 3.04
CA ILE A 146 8.94 2.35 4.06
C ILE A 146 7.54 2.88 3.71
N ALA A 147 7.24 3.15 2.43
CA ALA A 147 6.01 3.82 2.04
C ALA A 147 4.72 3.04 2.39
N SER A 148 4.66 1.74 2.14
CA SER A 148 3.49 0.92 2.50
C SER A 148 3.44 0.60 4.00
N HIS A 149 4.60 0.50 4.63
CA HIS A 149 4.74 0.17 6.04
C HIS A 149 4.13 1.25 6.95
N TRP A 150 4.53 2.51 6.78
CA TRP A 150 4.01 3.60 7.61
C TRP A 150 2.53 3.90 7.33
N LEU A 151 2.06 3.73 6.07
CA LEU A 151 0.64 3.85 5.75
C LEU A 151 -0.17 2.78 6.46
N LEU A 152 0.22 1.51 6.36
CA LEU A 152 -0.46 0.42 7.05
C LEU A 152 -0.49 0.63 8.57
N LYS A 153 0.65 1.01 9.15
CA LYS A 153 0.77 1.27 10.59
C LYS A 153 -0.13 2.43 11.03
N GLY A 154 -0.12 3.51 10.27
CA GLY A 154 -0.94 4.69 10.54
C GLY A 154 -2.44 4.40 10.41
N TYR A 155 -2.86 3.70 9.37
CA TYR A 155 -4.27 3.31 9.21
C TYR A 155 -4.73 2.31 10.26
N ALA A 156 -3.92 1.32 10.61
CA ALA A 156 -4.27 0.38 11.68
C ALA A 156 -4.49 1.10 13.02
N TRP A 157 -3.62 2.06 13.34
CA TRP A 157 -3.78 2.91 14.53
C TRP A 157 -5.04 3.78 14.47
N LEU A 158 -5.27 4.45 13.34
CA LEU A 158 -6.40 5.36 13.17
C LEU A 158 -7.74 4.60 13.20
N PHE A 159 -7.85 3.48 12.48
CA PHE A 159 -9.10 2.70 12.46
C PHE A 159 -9.39 2.03 13.80
N ALA A 160 -8.37 1.56 14.52
CA ALA A 160 -8.58 1.03 15.87
C ALA A 160 -9.24 2.06 16.78
N ARG A 161 -8.88 3.34 16.65
CA ARG A 161 -9.47 4.43 17.44
C ARG A 161 -10.87 4.84 16.96
N ILE A 162 -11.03 5.04 15.64
CA ILE A 162 -12.33 5.46 15.05
C ILE A 162 -13.43 4.43 15.35
N LEU A 163 -13.09 3.14 15.35
CA LEU A 163 -14.02 2.05 15.57
C LEU A 163 -14.15 1.64 17.04
N ASP A 164 -13.33 2.20 17.93
CA ASP A 164 -13.17 1.69 19.30
C ASP A 164 -12.97 0.16 19.30
N ALA A 165 -12.13 -0.31 18.37
CA ALA A 165 -11.96 -1.73 18.14
C ALA A 165 -11.19 -2.38 19.30
N PRO A 166 -11.58 -3.60 19.74
CA PRO A 166 -10.95 -4.31 20.85
C PRO A 166 -9.45 -4.55 20.63
N SER A 167 -9.03 -4.69 19.36
CA SER A 167 -7.63 -4.88 18.99
C SER A 167 -7.32 -4.33 17.59
N PRO A 168 -6.04 -4.08 17.25
CA PRO A 168 -5.63 -3.74 15.89
C PRO A 168 -6.03 -4.81 14.87
N LEU A 169 -6.04 -6.09 15.24
CA LEU A 169 -6.48 -7.18 14.37
C LEU A 169 -7.96 -7.06 14.02
N ASP A 170 -8.83 -6.78 15.02
CA ASP A 170 -10.26 -6.58 14.77
C ASP A 170 -10.50 -5.37 13.87
N ALA A 171 -9.79 -4.27 14.09
CA ALA A 171 -9.86 -3.09 13.23
C ALA A 171 -9.48 -3.43 11.78
N ILE A 172 -8.41 -4.19 11.56
CA ILE A 172 -7.96 -4.62 10.23
C ILE A 172 -8.98 -5.54 9.58
N HIS A 173 -9.49 -6.55 10.27
CA HIS A 173 -10.48 -7.48 9.70
C HIS A 173 -11.79 -6.78 9.31
N ILE A 174 -12.22 -5.78 10.08
CA ILE A 174 -13.43 -5.00 9.78
C ILE A 174 -13.19 -4.04 8.59
N THR A 175 -12.02 -3.39 8.54
CA THR A 175 -11.80 -2.26 7.64
C THR A 175 -11.00 -2.57 6.41
N LEU A 176 -10.19 -3.65 6.40
CA LEU A 176 -9.19 -3.94 5.37
C LEU A 176 -9.29 -5.37 4.80
N PRO A 177 -10.48 -5.86 4.38
CA PRO A 177 -10.60 -7.19 3.80
C PRO A 177 -9.71 -7.43 2.56
N SER A 178 -9.30 -6.37 1.84
CA SER A 178 -8.33 -6.47 0.75
C SER A 178 -6.99 -7.09 1.15
N LEU A 179 -6.60 -6.99 2.41
CA LEU A 179 -5.36 -7.64 2.90
C LEU A 179 -5.46 -9.17 2.87
N GLN A 180 -6.68 -9.73 3.10
CA GLN A 180 -6.91 -11.16 2.93
C GLN A 180 -6.72 -11.59 1.48
N ASP A 181 -7.20 -10.77 0.53
CA ASP A 181 -7.08 -11.05 -0.91
C ASP A 181 -5.63 -11.01 -1.41
N MET A 182 -4.69 -10.51 -0.60
CA MET A 182 -3.26 -10.50 -0.89
C MET A 182 -2.44 -11.55 -0.14
N LEU A 183 -3.05 -12.38 0.72
CA LEU A 183 -2.37 -13.54 1.33
C LEU A 183 -1.89 -14.51 0.25
N PRO A 184 -0.84 -15.30 0.52
CA PRO A 184 -0.42 -16.37 -0.38
C PRO A 184 -1.55 -17.36 -0.69
N SER A 185 -1.75 -17.65 -1.99
CA SER A 185 -2.66 -18.66 -2.49
C SER A 185 -2.03 -20.06 -2.48
N ILE A 186 -2.79 -21.09 -2.78
CA ILE A 186 -2.27 -22.48 -2.88
C ILE A 186 -1.21 -22.66 -3.98
N GLN A 187 -1.13 -21.73 -4.95
CA GLN A 187 -0.10 -21.73 -5.98
C GLN A 187 1.22 -21.09 -5.49
N HIS A 188 1.20 -20.41 -4.34
CA HIS A 188 2.41 -19.90 -3.72
C HIS A 188 3.17 -21.04 -3.03
N PRO A 189 4.51 -21.09 -3.08
CA PRO A 189 5.27 -22.03 -2.26
C PRO A 189 4.91 -21.90 -0.77
N PRO A 190 4.99 -22.98 0.02
CA PRO A 190 4.78 -22.92 1.47
C PRO A 190 5.62 -21.81 2.10
N TYR A 191 4.97 -20.91 2.84
CA TYR A 191 5.61 -19.71 3.38
C TYR A 191 5.69 -19.67 4.91
N LEU A 192 5.03 -20.59 5.61
CA LEU A 192 5.15 -20.76 7.05
C LEU A 192 5.99 -21.98 7.36
N ILE A 193 6.89 -21.84 8.34
CA ILE A 193 7.73 -22.92 8.87
C ILE A 193 7.40 -23.07 10.35
N SER A 194 6.95 -24.24 10.77
CA SER A 194 6.80 -24.57 12.19
C SER A 194 8.18 -24.64 12.85
N ASP A 195 8.37 -23.84 13.89
CA ASP A 195 9.61 -23.77 14.68
C ASP A 195 9.30 -24.16 16.14
N GLU A 196 8.84 -25.40 16.34
CA GLU A 196 8.54 -25.92 17.66
C GLU A 196 9.80 -26.50 18.30
N PRO A 197 10.01 -26.25 19.61
CA PRO A 197 11.10 -26.87 20.35
C PRO A 197 11.01 -28.39 20.22
N PHE A 198 12.14 -29.02 19.97
CA PHE A 198 12.29 -30.49 19.86
C PHE A 198 11.73 -31.16 18.60
N ASN A 199 11.09 -30.40 17.67
CA ASN A 199 10.65 -30.91 16.39
C ASN A 199 11.53 -30.39 15.23
N GLN A 200 11.67 -31.21 14.19
CA GLN A 200 12.28 -30.72 12.94
C GLN A 200 11.44 -29.62 12.33
N LYS A 201 12.12 -28.56 11.86
CA LYS A 201 11.45 -27.48 11.13
C LYS A 201 10.73 -28.04 9.92
N GLN A 202 9.44 -27.84 9.85
CA GLN A 202 8.61 -28.31 8.75
C GLN A 202 7.82 -27.16 8.14
N PHE A 203 7.77 -27.13 6.81
CA PHE A 203 6.87 -26.24 6.09
C PHE A 203 5.42 -26.62 6.37
N ILE A 204 4.60 -25.60 6.64
CA ILE A 204 3.15 -25.74 6.74
C ILE A 204 2.59 -25.61 5.31
N PRO A 205 1.96 -26.63 4.75
CA PRO A 205 1.28 -26.51 3.44
C PRO A 205 0.30 -25.35 3.45
N VAL A 206 0.22 -24.59 2.33
CA VAL A 206 -0.66 -23.41 2.26
C VAL A 206 -2.12 -23.77 2.50
N GLU A 207 -2.54 -24.99 2.10
CA GLU A 207 -3.88 -25.52 2.31
C GLU A 207 -4.22 -25.75 3.79
N ARG A 208 -3.21 -25.82 4.66
CA ARG A 208 -3.37 -26.03 6.11
C ARG A 208 -3.19 -24.77 6.93
N VAL A 209 -2.82 -23.65 6.31
CA VAL A 209 -2.77 -22.36 6.97
C VAL A 209 -4.17 -21.91 7.37
N TYR A 210 -4.32 -21.36 8.56
CA TYR A 210 -5.63 -20.98 9.11
C TYR A 210 -6.36 -19.93 8.25
N TYR A 211 -5.66 -18.84 7.89
CA TYR A 211 -6.20 -17.81 7.01
C TYR A 211 -5.82 -18.09 5.56
N ARG A 212 -6.78 -18.58 4.79
CA ARG A 212 -6.60 -18.90 3.37
C ARG A 212 -7.10 -17.78 2.47
N ASN A 213 -6.50 -17.67 1.30
CA ASN A 213 -6.90 -16.74 0.26
C ASN A 213 -7.74 -17.45 -0.82
N HIS A 214 -8.99 -17.73 -0.50
CA HIS A 214 -9.91 -18.39 -1.44
C HIS A 214 -10.18 -17.54 -2.69
N PHE A 215 -10.15 -16.21 -2.57
CA PHE A 215 -10.31 -15.32 -3.71
C PHE A 215 -9.19 -15.55 -4.75
N LEU A 216 -7.94 -15.55 -4.31
CA LEU A 216 -6.81 -15.69 -5.21
C LEU A 216 -6.63 -17.13 -5.71
N ASP A 217 -6.99 -18.12 -4.91
CA ASP A 217 -7.08 -19.52 -5.32
C ASP A 217 -8.01 -19.67 -6.54
N GLU A 218 -9.20 -19.09 -6.46
CA GLU A 218 -10.20 -19.12 -7.54
C GLU A 218 -9.76 -18.28 -8.75
N LEU A 219 -9.23 -17.09 -8.51
CA LEU A 219 -8.71 -16.24 -9.57
C LEU A 219 -7.59 -16.93 -10.36
N ASN A 220 -6.72 -17.67 -9.69
CA ASN A 220 -5.65 -18.42 -10.32
C ASN A 220 -6.16 -19.66 -11.06
N ARG A 221 -7.16 -20.32 -10.53
CA ARG A 221 -7.84 -21.43 -11.22
C ARG A 221 -8.44 -20.99 -12.56
N LEU A 222 -8.92 -19.77 -12.65
CA LEU A 222 -9.51 -19.18 -13.86
C LEU A 222 -8.50 -18.40 -14.72
N SER A 223 -7.20 -18.50 -14.46
CA SER A 223 -6.19 -17.70 -15.18
C SER A 223 -6.13 -17.95 -16.69
N TYR A 224 -6.56 -19.11 -17.16
CA TYR A 224 -6.67 -19.42 -18.59
C TYR A 224 -7.58 -18.42 -19.34
N ASN A 225 -8.57 -17.83 -18.70
CA ASN A 225 -9.44 -16.82 -19.29
C ASN A 225 -8.68 -15.59 -19.80
N LEU A 226 -7.53 -15.25 -19.19
CA LEU A 226 -6.70 -14.15 -19.65
C LEU A 226 -6.17 -14.38 -21.09
N PHE A 227 -5.90 -15.64 -21.45
CA PHE A 227 -5.28 -15.99 -22.72
C PHE A 227 -6.30 -16.38 -23.81
N THR A 228 -7.57 -16.50 -23.44
CA THR A 228 -8.66 -16.84 -24.38
C THR A 228 -9.48 -15.63 -24.78
N ARG A 229 -9.14 -14.42 -24.31
CA ARG A 229 -9.97 -13.21 -24.46
C ARG A 229 -9.36 -12.13 -25.35
N ASP A 230 -8.41 -12.50 -26.23
CA ASP A 230 -7.79 -11.58 -27.19
C ASP A 230 -7.26 -10.29 -26.57
N ILE A 231 -6.45 -10.44 -25.52
CA ILE A 231 -5.83 -9.33 -24.79
C ILE A 231 -4.31 -9.49 -24.85
N ARG A 232 -3.60 -8.40 -25.12
CA ARG A 232 -2.14 -8.36 -25.02
C ARG A 232 -1.72 -8.19 -23.56
N ILE A 233 -1.20 -9.26 -22.96
CA ILE A 233 -0.82 -9.28 -21.55
C ILE A 233 0.68 -9.11 -21.40
N SER A 234 1.08 -8.14 -20.56
CA SER A 234 2.46 -7.91 -20.19
C SER A 234 2.60 -7.82 -18.67
N SER A 235 3.69 -8.39 -18.15
CA SER A 235 4.02 -8.36 -16.73
C SER A 235 5.38 -7.67 -16.52
N ILE A 236 5.38 -6.60 -15.73
CA ILE A 236 6.58 -5.90 -15.27
C ILE A 236 6.89 -6.43 -13.87
N ILE A 237 8.03 -7.06 -13.72
CA ILE A 237 8.40 -7.87 -12.56
C ILE A 237 9.62 -7.26 -11.90
N GLY A 238 9.54 -7.01 -10.59
CA GLY A 238 10.71 -6.57 -9.83
C GLY A 238 11.55 -7.75 -9.34
N ASP A 239 12.87 -7.56 -9.33
CA ASP A 239 13.84 -8.55 -8.89
C ASP A 239 15.00 -7.87 -8.13
N THR A 240 15.92 -8.68 -7.61
CA THR A 240 17.16 -8.26 -6.92
C THR A 240 16.98 -7.56 -5.59
N LYS A 241 15.77 -7.39 -5.08
CA LYS A 241 15.53 -6.72 -3.78
C LYS A 241 15.23 -7.75 -2.68
N PRO A 242 15.72 -7.53 -1.44
CA PRO A 242 15.39 -8.41 -0.32
C PRO A 242 13.87 -8.51 -0.16
N THR A 243 13.33 -9.69 -0.38
CA THR A 243 11.88 -9.95 -0.37
C THR A 243 11.59 -11.15 0.52
N MET A 244 10.60 -11.04 1.39
CA MET A 244 10.23 -12.08 2.34
C MET A 244 9.73 -13.33 1.63
N THR A 245 10.34 -14.47 1.94
CA THR A 245 9.99 -15.77 1.37
C THR A 245 9.24 -16.66 2.35
N HIS A 246 9.68 -16.66 3.62
CA HIS A 246 9.15 -17.55 4.65
C HIS A 246 9.12 -16.86 6.00
N ILE A 247 8.21 -17.32 6.85
CA ILE A 247 8.08 -16.91 8.25
C ILE A 247 8.16 -18.15 9.12
N SER A 248 9.12 -18.17 10.03
CA SER A 248 9.19 -19.19 11.10
C SER A 248 8.21 -18.79 12.19
N VAL A 249 7.30 -19.70 12.53
CA VAL A 249 6.26 -19.48 13.53
C VAL A 249 6.38 -20.50 14.66
N ALA A 250 6.24 -20.04 15.90
CA ALA A 250 6.23 -20.90 17.08
C ALA A 250 4.89 -20.79 17.80
N ARG A 251 4.32 -21.94 18.18
CA ARG A 251 3.18 -21.98 19.09
C ARG A 251 3.68 -21.66 20.49
N SER A 252 3.14 -20.61 21.09
CA SER A 252 3.48 -20.27 22.47
C SER A 252 2.81 -21.26 23.43
N ALA A 253 3.58 -21.80 24.38
CA ALA A 253 3.00 -22.55 25.50
C ALA A 253 2.06 -21.70 26.38
N VAL A 254 2.09 -20.37 26.22
CA VAL A 254 1.22 -19.38 26.90
C VAL A 254 -0.01 -19.04 26.04
N ALA A 255 -0.42 -19.93 25.13
CA ALA A 255 -1.56 -19.73 24.23
C ALA A 255 -2.93 -19.52 24.94
N SER A 256 -2.98 -19.59 26.27
CA SER A 256 -4.21 -19.34 27.03
C SER A 256 -4.56 -17.86 27.21
N ALA A 257 -3.66 -16.92 26.91
CA ALA A 257 -3.87 -15.48 27.11
C ALA A 257 -4.11 -14.70 25.80
N THR A 258 -3.88 -15.32 24.63
CA THR A 258 -4.07 -14.66 23.34
C THR A 258 -5.39 -15.16 22.71
N PRO A 259 -6.26 -14.27 22.16
CA PRO A 259 -7.43 -14.73 21.44
C PRO A 259 -7.06 -15.73 20.35
N ALA A 260 -7.83 -16.79 20.18
CA ALA A 260 -7.55 -17.89 19.23
C ALA A 260 -7.39 -17.43 17.76
N ARG A 261 -7.77 -16.19 17.46
CA ARG A 261 -7.65 -15.59 16.12
C ARG A 261 -6.31 -14.89 15.87
N VAL A 262 -5.54 -14.56 16.92
CA VAL A 262 -4.25 -13.86 16.78
C VAL A 262 -3.16 -14.89 16.63
N TRP A 263 -2.46 -14.88 15.50
CA TRP A 263 -1.40 -15.84 15.16
C TRP A 263 -1.85 -17.31 15.27
N PRO A 264 -2.94 -17.70 14.59
CA PRO A 264 -3.51 -19.04 14.79
C PRO A 264 -2.56 -20.17 14.35
N ASP A 265 -1.66 -19.90 13.39
CA ASP A 265 -0.63 -20.85 12.95
C ASP A 265 0.66 -20.80 13.80
N GLY A 266 0.74 -19.87 14.74
CA GLY A 266 1.89 -19.59 15.58
C GLY A 266 2.42 -18.18 15.40
N ARG A 267 3.04 -17.63 16.46
CA ARG A 267 3.62 -16.29 16.45
C ARG A 267 4.92 -16.27 15.63
N PRO A 268 5.11 -15.29 14.72
CA PRO A 268 6.36 -15.10 14.01
C PRO A 268 7.55 -14.93 14.96
N VAL A 269 8.59 -15.76 14.79
CA VAL A 269 9.84 -15.69 15.55
C VAL A 269 11.02 -15.28 14.68
N ARG A 270 10.94 -15.57 13.37
CA ARG A 270 11.95 -15.22 12.38
C ARG A 270 11.30 -15.11 11.00
N HIS A 271 11.86 -14.28 10.13
CA HIS A 271 11.54 -14.27 8.71
C HIS A 271 12.80 -14.53 7.88
N TYR A 272 12.60 -14.98 6.66
CA TYR A 272 13.64 -15.24 5.69
C TYR A 272 13.37 -14.44 4.43
N THR A 273 14.42 -13.96 3.80
CA THR A 273 14.36 -13.18 2.57
C THR A 273 15.19 -13.82 1.48
N SER A 274 14.83 -13.56 0.23
CA SER A 274 15.67 -13.81 -0.94
C SER A 274 15.82 -12.52 -1.75
N ARG A 275 16.75 -12.51 -2.69
CA ARG A 275 16.89 -11.37 -3.61
C ARG A 275 16.03 -11.52 -4.88
N HIS A 276 15.13 -12.52 -4.92
CA HIS A 276 14.21 -12.76 -6.03
C HIS A 276 12.85 -12.13 -5.75
N GLY A 277 12.79 -10.81 -5.90
CA GLY A 277 11.60 -10.00 -5.70
C GLY A 277 11.90 -8.51 -5.66
N ASP A 278 10.87 -7.73 -5.41
CA ASP A 278 10.88 -6.27 -5.44
C ASP A 278 10.84 -5.62 -4.04
N GLY A 279 11.03 -6.41 -2.98
CA GLY A 279 10.90 -6.00 -1.58
C GLY A 279 9.50 -6.22 -1.00
N THR A 280 8.49 -6.50 -1.82
CA THR A 280 7.09 -6.74 -1.40
C THR A 280 6.54 -8.03 -2.00
N VAL A 281 6.75 -8.25 -3.29
CA VAL A 281 6.25 -9.38 -4.06
C VAL A 281 7.43 -10.17 -4.62
N LEU A 282 7.39 -11.49 -4.48
CA LEU A 282 8.40 -12.36 -5.08
C LEU A 282 8.30 -12.35 -6.62
N THR A 283 9.44 -12.43 -7.29
CA THR A 283 9.54 -12.56 -8.76
C THR A 283 8.63 -13.67 -9.29
N ALA A 284 8.62 -14.83 -8.62
CA ALA A 284 7.76 -15.96 -8.99
C ALA A 284 6.26 -15.64 -8.85
N SER A 285 5.87 -14.84 -7.85
CA SER A 285 4.47 -14.42 -7.68
C SER A 285 4.08 -13.42 -8.75
N SER A 286 4.89 -12.39 -8.99
CA SER A 286 4.61 -11.38 -10.00
C SER A 286 4.58 -11.95 -11.41
N GLY A 287 5.48 -12.91 -11.72
CA GLY A 287 5.59 -13.57 -13.02
C GLY A 287 4.64 -14.76 -13.22
N TYR A 288 3.84 -15.13 -12.23
CA TYR A 288 3.04 -16.38 -12.27
C TYR A 288 2.08 -16.49 -13.46
N ILE A 289 1.48 -15.40 -13.88
CA ILE A 289 0.48 -15.41 -14.98
C ILE A 289 1.14 -15.67 -16.36
N GLY A 290 2.41 -15.35 -16.52
CA GLY A 290 3.05 -15.47 -17.85
C GLY A 290 2.71 -14.28 -18.75
N GLY A 291 2.54 -14.52 -20.06
CA GLY A 291 2.48 -13.47 -21.07
C GLY A 291 3.88 -12.91 -21.38
N GLN A 292 3.95 -11.68 -21.88
CA GLN A 292 5.22 -11.00 -22.11
C GLN A 292 5.78 -10.46 -20.79
N GLN A 293 6.97 -10.89 -20.42
CA GLN A 293 7.55 -10.57 -19.10
C GLN A 293 8.81 -9.71 -19.24
N TYR A 294 8.90 -8.69 -18.36
CA TYR A 294 10.05 -7.79 -18.26
C TYR A 294 10.49 -7.71 -16.81
N VAL A 295 11.76 -7.98 -16.55
CA VAL A 295 12.33 -8.04 -15.19
C VAL A 295 13.20 -6.82 -14.92
N PHE A 296 13.00 -6.17 -13.79
CA PHE A 296 13.72 -4.96 -13.38
C PHE A 296 14.35 -5.09 -11.99
N PRO A 297 15.57 -4.58 -11.79
CA PRO A 297 16.21 -4.54 -10.47
C PRO A 297 15.68 -3.40 -9.61
N ALA A 298 14.36 -3.28 -9.49
CA ALA A 298 13.67 -2.16 -8.85
C ALA A 298 12.86 -2.59 -7.63
N TYR A 299 12.66 -1.67 -6.70
CA TYR A 299 11.74 -1.85 -5.59
C TYR A 299 10.30 -1.68 -6.02
N HIS A 300 9.38 -2.32 -5.32
CA HIS A 300 7.95 -2.38 -5.62
C HIS A 300 7.33 -1.01 -5.97
N SER A 301 7.51 -0.01 -5.12
CA SER A 301 6.98 1.34 -5.35
C SER A 301 7.67 2.11 -6.48
N ALA A 302 8.88 1.72 -6.86
CA ALA A 302 9.67 2.35 -7.90
C ALA A 302 9.38 1.76 -9.30
N LEU A 303 8.89 0.52 -9.36
CA LEU A 303 8.66 -0.20 -10.62
C LEU A 303 7.89 0.60 -11.67
N PRO A 304 6.77 1.29 -11.36
CA PRO A 304 6.04 2.05 -12.38
C PRO A 304 6.89 3.11 -13.07
N VAL A 305 7.72 3.81 -12.31
CA VAL A 305 8.60 4.88 -12.81
C VAL A 305 9.78 4.30 -13.58
N GLU A 306 10.49 3.33 -13.00
CA GLU A 306 11.70 2.77 -13.57
C GLU A 306 11.43 1.96 -14.85
N ALA A 307 10.28 1.29 -14.92
CA ALA A 307 9.86 0.54 -16.11
C ALA A 307 9.18 1.41 -17.19
N SER A 308 9.04 2.71 -17.01
CA SER A 308 8.28 3.59 -17.90
C SER A 308 8.75 3.54 -19.36
N HIS A 309 10.05 3.35 -19.62
CA HIS A 309 10.60 3.21 -20.98
C HIS A 309 10.14 1.91 -21.68
N ILE A 310 9.97 0.81 -20.95
CA ILE A 310 9.40 -0.43 -21.50
C ILE A 310 7.88 -0.31 -21.65
N ILE A 311 7.21 0.34 -20.71
CA ILE A 311 5.77 0.64 -20.82
C ILE A 311 5.49 1.44 -22.10
N SER A 312 6.31 2.44 -22.43
CA SER A 312 6.16 3.20 -23.68
C SER A 312 6.26 2.30 -24.91
N HIS A 313 7.20 1.34 -24.91
CA HIS A 313 7.33 0.37 -26.00
C HIS A 313 6.09 -0.55 -26.12
N ILE A 314 5.60 -1.09 -24.99
CA ILE A 314 4.39 -1.93 -24.97
C ILE A 314 3.16 -1.15 -25.48
N LEU A 315 3.06 0.13 -25.15
CA LEU A 315 1.99 1.00 -25.62
C LEU A 315 2.14 1.42 -27.09
N GLY A 316 3.28 1.14 -27.71
CA GLY A 316 3.57 1.51 -29.12
C GLY A 316 3.89 2.99 -29.29
N ILE A 317 4.44 3.64 -28.26
CA ILE A 317 4.83 5.05 -28.31
C ILE A 317 6.14 5.20 -29.08
N SER A 318 6.11 5.98 -30.15
CA SER A 318 7.30 6.19 -31.02
C SER A 318 8.31 7.17 -30.42
N LYS A 319 7.91 8.02 -29.47
CA LYS A 319 8.81 8.97 -28.80
C LYS A 319 9.72 8.22 -27.82
N PRO A 320 11.05 8.38 -27.93
CA PRO A 320 11.97 7.76 -26.96
C PRO A 320 11.69 8.23 -25.53
N VAL A 321 11.70 7.29 -24.61
CA VAL A 321 11.53 7.54 -23.17
C VAL A 321 12.79 7.02 -22.48
N GLU A 322 13.56 7.95 -21.90
CA GLU A 322 14.80 7.59 -21.23
C GLU A 322 14.54 6.82 -19.93
N PRO A 323 15.34 5.80 -19.62
CA PRO A 323 15.31 5.13 -18.33
C PRO A 323 15.58 6.14 -17.19
N VAL A 324 14.90 5.97 -16.08
CA VAL A 324 15.09 6.78 -14.87
C VAL A 324 15.10 5.92 -13.63
N HIS A 325 15.77 6.41 -12.59
CA HIS A 325 15.70 5.81 -11.27
C HIS A 325 14.77 6.63 -10.39
N ALA A 326 13.85 5.95 -9.71
CA ALA A 326 12.97 6.58 -8.77
C ALA A 326 13.73 7.00 -7.50
N SER A 327 13.40 8.16 -6.97
CA SER A 327 13.91 8.60 -5.66
C SER A 327 13.36 7.70 -4.55
N SER A 328 14.23 7.23 -3.66
CA SER A 328 13.83 6.42 -2.53
C SER A 328 13.70 7.25 -1.25
N ILE A 329 12.63 7.00 -0.49
CA ILE A 329 12.46 7.57 0.85
C ILE A 329 13.15 6.63 1.83
N THR A 330 14.22 7.09 2.47
CA THR A 330 15.00 6.30 3.42
C THR A 330 14.70 6.63 4.89
N SER A 331 14.01 7.73 5.13
CA SER A 331 13.57 8.15 6.46
C SER A 331 12.30 8.99 6.38
N TYR A 332 11.53 9.03 7.45
CA TYR A 332 10.27 9.79 7.51
C TYR A 332 9.90 10.14 8.95
N ILE A 333 9.01 11.12 9.09
CA ILE A 333 8.22 11.34 10.29
C ILE A 333 6.75 11.33 9.86
N SER A 334 5.94 10.54 10.54
CA SER A 334 4.50 10.47 10.34
C SER A 334 3.79 10.88 11.62
N ILE A 335 2.91 11.88 11.53
CA ILE A 335 2.13 12.40 12.65
C ILE A 335 0.67 12.35 12.28
N ILE A 336 -0.11 11.59 13.03
CA ILE A 336 -1.54 11.44 12.84
C ILE A 336 -2.24 12.06 14.05
N ALA A 337 -3.23 12.90 13.82
CA ALA A 337 -4.07 13.45 14.86
C ALA A 337 -5.48 12.84 14.77
N ASP A 338 -6.01 12.44 15.90
CA ASP A 338 -7.40 12.05 16.11
C ASP A 338 -8.00 12.94 17.17
N GLY A 339 -9.08 13.67 16.82
CA GLY A 339 -9.72 14.71 17.64
C GLY A 339 -9.98 15.99 16.84
N PRO A 340 -10.62 17.00 17.40
CA PRO A 340 -11.08 18.18 16.68
C PRO A 340 -9.93 19.16 16.35
N VAL A 341 -8.92 18.68 15.62
CA VAL A 341 -7.71 19.47 15.30
C VAL A 341 -7.29 19.33 13.85
N SER A 342 -6.61 20.36 13.34
CA SER A 342 -5.77 20.26 12.15
C SER A 342 -4.30 20.47 12.53
N ILE A 343 -3.40 19.75 11.85
CA ILE A 343 -1.96 19.84 12.09
C ILE A 343 -1.24 20.34 10.84
N SER A 344 -0.25 21.19 11.03
CA SER A 344 0.59 21.71 9.95
C SER A 344 2.04 21.86 10.40
N LEU A 345 2.95 21.81 9.44
CA LEU A 345 4.38 22.06 9.68
C LEU A 345 4.59 23.58 9.84
N ILE A 346 5.33 23.98 10.87
CA ILE A 346 5.83 25.35 10.99
C ILE A 346 7.11 25.46 10.17
N HIS A 347 7.04 26.19 9.06
CA HIS A 347 8.23 26.48 8.27
C HIS A 347 9.18 27.38 9.05
N THR A 348 10.41 26.91 9.32
CA THR A 348 11.48 27.79 9.79
C THR A 348 12.25 28.29 8.58
N ASP A 349 12.44 29.61 8.47
CA ASP A 349 13.08 30.33 7.35
C ASP A 349 14.56 29.99 7.09
N ARG A 350 15.10 28.96 7.71
CA ARG A 350 16.48 28.52 7.53
C ARG A 350 16.60 27.32 6.60
N GLY A 351 16.58 27.62 5.31
CA GLY A 351 17.21 26.85 4.25
C GLY A 351 16.81 25.37 4.11
N GLY A 352 15.77 25.08 3.34
CA GLY A 352 15.44 23.77 2.84
C GLY A 352 14.13 23.21 3.43
N SER A 353 13.01 23.49 2.78
CA SER A 353 11.73 22.91 3.11
C SER A 353 11.76 21.39 2.90
N ALA A 354 11.62 20.62 3.97
CA ALA A 354 11.14 19.25 3.84
C ALA A 354 9.77 19.34 3.15
N GLN A 355 9.60 18.62 2.03
CA GLN A 355 8.34 18.58 1.33
C GLN A 355 7.37 17.78 2.19
N ALA A 356 6.55 18.48 3.00
CA ALA A 356 5.59 17.87 3.88
C ALA A 356 4.28 17.66 3.13
N HIS A 357 3.68 16.49 3.31
CA HIS A 357 2.34 16.17 2.80
C HIS A 357 1.38 16.17 3.98
N ALA A 358 0.36 17.01 3.91
CA ALA A 358 -0.66 17.10 4.95
C ALA A 358 -2.04 16.78 4.37
N MET A 359 -2.82 16.03 5.11
CA MET A 359 -4.23 15.74 4.83
C MET A 359 -5.04 15.96 6.10
N SER A 360 -6.28 16.40 5.96
CA SER A 360 -7.21 16.52 7.07
C SER A 360 -8.65 16.29 6.59
N ASN A 361 -9.52 15.86 7.47
CA ASN A 361 -10.95 15.74 7.19
C ASN A 361 -11.79 16.63 8.09
N ALA A 362 -13.08 16.77 7.73
CA ALA A 362 -14.03 17.57 8.48
C ALA A 362 -14.34 17.01 9.90
N LYS A 363 -13.98 15.75 10.17
CA LYS A 363 -14.17 15.10 11.47
C LYS A 363 -13.01 15.30 12.44
N GLY A 364 -11.99 16.09 12.03
CA GLY A 364 -10.87 16.43 12.89
C GLY A 364 -9.74 15.39 12.91
N GLN A 365 -9.72 14.44 11.94
CA GLN A 365 -8.53 13.62 11.74
C GLN A 365 -7.59 14.35 10.77
N SER A 366 -6.31 14.37 11.11
CA SER A 366 -5.27 14.99 10.30
C SER A 366 -4.05 14.08 10.23
N TRP A 367 -3.38 14.07 9.09
CA TRP A 367 -2.16 13.30 8.89
C TRP A 367 -1.10 14.16 8.22
N LEU A 368 0.03 14.31 8.89
CA LEU A 368 1.21 15.01 8.39
C LEU A 368 2.33 13.99 8.16
N PHE A 369 2.78 13.88 6.92
CA PHE A 369 3.88 13.02 6.53
C PHE A 369 5.05 13.87 6.02
N ILE A 370 6.24 13.64 6.56
CA ILE A 370 7.46 14.38 6.25
C ILE A 370 8.52 13.38 5.81
N PRO A 371 8.74 13.24 4.49
CA PRO A 371 9.81 12.39 3.97
C PRO A 371 11.16 13.05 4.19
N GLN A 372 12.18 12.25 4.49
CA GLN A 372 13.59 12.66 4.63
C GLN A 372 13.76 13.96 5.44
N PRO A 373 13.31 14.02 6.70
CA PRO A 373 13.35 15.24 7.49
C PRO A 373 14.81 15.70 7.65
N LYS A 374 15.08 16.93 7.18
CA LYS A 374 16.43 17.51 7.22
C LYS A 374 16.72 18.24 8.54
N LEU A 375 15.69 18.62 9.27
CA LEU A 375 15.78 19.43 10.48
C LEU A 375 15.13 18.72 11.66
N LEU A 376 15.89 18.62 12.74
CA LEU A 376 15.42 18.23 14.06
C LEU A 376 15.92 19.27 15.07
N PRO A 377 15.07 19.80 15.96
CA PRO A 377 13.67 19.45 16.24
C PRO A 377 12.68 19.93 15.18
N LEU A 378 11.64 19.14 14.96
CA LEU A 378 10.53 19.48 14.07
C LEU A 378 9.50 20.31 14.85
N SER A 379 9.04 21.41 14.27
CA SER A 379 8.00 22.26 14.87
C SER A 379 6.71 22.13 14.09
N ILE A 380 5.60 21.81 14.78
CA ILE A 380 4.27 21.72 14.19
C ILE A 380 3.28 22.64 14.91
N SER A 381 2.32 23.14 14.16
CA SER A 381 1.18 23.91 14.64
C SER A 381 -0.05 23.01 14.68
N ILE A 382 -0.76 23.04 15.80
CA ILE A 382 -2.01 22.33 16.02
C ILE A 382 -3.10 23.37 16.23
N LYS A 383 -4.09 23.41 15.34
CA LYS A 383 -5.21 24.33 15.40
C LYS A 383 -6.47 23.59 15.81
N GLY A 384 -7.15 24.06 16.86
CA GLY A 384 -8.45 23.58 17.27
C GLY A 384 -9.53 23.91 16.24
N LEU A 385 -10.19 22.91 15.70
CA LEU A 385 -11.38 23.02 14.86
C LEU A 385 -12.63 23.18 15.74
N ASP A 386 -12.62 22.49 16.90
CA ASP A 386 -13.59 22.62 17.98
C ASP A 386 -12.88 22.39 19.32
N SER A 387 -13.59 22.55 20.42
CA SER A 387 -13.05 22.29 21.76
C SER A 387 -13.14 20.80 22.10
N GLY A 388 -12.03 20.21 22.51
CA GLY A 388 -12.02 18.78 22.85
C GLY A 388 -10.64 18.20 23.10
N GLU A 389 -10.64 16.92 23.48
CA GLU A 389 -9.41 16.15 23.58
C GLU A 389 -8.93 15.75 22.19
N TYR A 390 -7.62 15.68 22.03
CA TYR A 390 -6.98 15.13 20.83
C TYR A 390 -5.82 14.22 21.21
N VAL A 391 -5.52 13.29 20.31
CA VAL A 391 -4.38 12.38 20.42
C VAL A 391 -3.53 12.50 19.17
N LEU A 392 -2.22 12.70 19.35
CA LEU A 392 -1.25 12.59 18.28
C LEU A 392 -0.60 11.22 18.34
N GLY A 393 -0.68 10.48 17.25
CA GLY A 393 0.14 9.30 16.98
C GLY A 393 1.39 9.71 16.21
N ILE A 394 2.57 9.46 16.75
CA ILE A 394 3.85 9.84 16.14
C ILE A 394 4.64 8.57 15.82
N ASP A 395 4.93 8.38 14.54
CA ASP A 395 5.80 7.33 14.04
C ASP A 395 7.09 7.92 13.46
N THR A 396 8.22 7.34 13.82
CA THR A 396 9.55 7.84 13.49
C THR A 396 10.49 6.70 13.09
N PRO A 397 11.55 6.97 12.31
CA PRO A 397 12.54 5.97 12.00
C PRO A 397 13.13 5.33 13.26
N GLY A 398 13.16 3.99 13.28
CA GLY A 398 13.65 3.22 14.42
C GLY A 398 12.67 3.10 15.59
N ALA A 399 11.44 3.59 15.47
CA ALA A 399 10.36 3.23 16.38
C ALA A 399 10.09 1.72 16.32
N PRO A 400 9.64 1.09 17.43
CA PRO A 400 9.21 -0.30 17.39
C PRO A 400 8.14 -0.53 16.31
N ILE A 401 8.23 -1.67 15.62
CA ILE A 401 7.36 -2.03 14.50
C ILE A 401 5.87 -1.97 14.89
N ASP A 402 5.58 -2.36 16.13
CA ASP A 402 4.23 -2.50 16.67
C ASP A 402 3.72 -1.26 17.42
N ARG A 403 4.47 -0.15 17.46
CA ARG A 403 4.13 1.01 18.28
C ARG A 403 4.15 2.32 17.52
N ILE A 404 3.08 3.11 17.77
CA ILE A 404 3.03 4.54 17.52
C ILE A 404 3.10 5.24 18.89
N PHE A 405 3.92 6.28 19.01
CA PHE A 405 4.01 7.03 20.25
C PHE A 405 2.83 7.99 20.36
N GLU A 406 2.07 7.89 21.44
CA GLU A 406 0.91 8.75 21.67
C GLU A 406 1.23 9.94 22.57
N PHE A 407 0.71 11.09 22.16
CA PHE A 407 0.65 12.31 22.97
C PHE A 407 -0.81 12.77 23.05
N ARG A 408 -1.34 12.93 24.25
CA ARG A 408 -2.73 13.36 24.52
C ARG A 408 -2.77 14.75 25.09
N SER A 409 -3.69 15.57 24.63
CA SER A 409 -3.90 16.92 25.13
C SER A 409 -5.32 17.41 24.88
N PHE A 410 -5.64 18.59 25.37
CA PHE A 410 -6.90 19.29 25.14
C PHE A 410 -6.63 20.60 24.42
N ILE A 411 -7.55 21.01 23.54
CA ILE A 411 -7.51 22.27 22.82
C ILE A 411 -8.88 22.93 22.84
N LYS A 412 -8.91 24.27 22.82
CA LYS A 412 -10.14 25.03 22.64
C LYS A 412 -10.38 25.32 21.17
N SER A 413 -11.62 25.57 20.77
CA SER A 413 -11.96 26.04 19.43
C SER A 413 -11.14 27.27 19.05
N ALA A 414 -10.58 27.27 17.84
CA ALA A 414 -9.70 28.30 17.30
C ALA A 414 -8.35 28.51 18.06
N GLU A 415 -8.08 27.80 19.15
CA GLU A 415 -6.77 27.83 19.82
C GLU A 415 -5.69 27.26 18.90
N VAL A 416 -4.49 27.85 18.95
CA VAL A 416 -3.30 27.34 18.26
C VAL A 416 -2.27 26.93 19.31
N GLN A 417 -1.84 25.68 19.27
CA GLN A 417 -0.78 25.14 20.08
C GLN A 417 0.41 24.79 19.19
N ASN A 418 1.59 25.30 19.51
CA ASN A 418 2.80 24.96 18.81
C ASN A 418 3.61 23.96 19.63
N ILE A 419 4.04 22.88 19.00
CA ILE A 419 4.87 21.85 19.65
C ILE A 419 6.13 21.59 18.87
N SER A 420 7.21 21.32 19.60
CA SER A 420 8.48 20.85 19.04
C SER A 420 8.63 19.36 19.31
N ILE A 421 8.94 18.61 18.27
CA ILE A 421 9.17 17.16 18.34
C ILE A 421 10.66 16.94 18.10
N GLN A 422 11.35 16.49 19.14
CA GLN A 422 12.77 16.14 19.07
C GLN A 422 12.93 14.63 19.11
N ILE A 423 13.55 14.07 18.06
CA ILE A 423 13.90 12.66 17.99
C ILE A 423 15.35 12.52 18.43
N THR A 424 15.59 11.79 19.50
CA THR A 424 16.95 11.52 19.96
C THR A 424 17.42 10.17 19.42
N PRO A 425 18.58 10.10 18.75
CA PRO A 425 19.09 8.87 18.13
C PRO A 425 19.21 7.68 19.10
N PHE A 426 19.45 7.97 20.38
CA PHE A 426 19.67 6.95 21.41
C PHE A 426 18.41 6.47 22.13
N LYS A 427 17.32 7.23 22.15
CA LYS A 427 16.12 6.88 22.94
C LYS A 427 14.97 6.32 22.13
N ARG A 428 15.04 6.29 20.81
CA ARG A 428 13.97 5.82 19.90
C ARG A 428 12.56 6.36 20.21
N LYS A 429 12.44 7.28 21.18
CA LYS A 429 11.17 7.88 21.63
C LYS A 429 11.22 9.39 21.38
N PRO A 430 10.22 9.96 20.69
CA PRO A 430 10.15 11.40 20.49
C PRO A 430 9.98 12.15 21.82
N VAL A 431 10.68 13.24 21.98
CA VAL A 431 10.49 14.19 23.07
C VAL A 431 9.64 15.35 22.56
N ILE A 432 8.47 15.54 23.14
CA ILE A 432 7.53 16.58 22.74
C ILE A 432 7.60 17.72 23.74
N ARG A 433 7.76 18.96 23.25
CA ARG A 433 7.76 20.16 24.06
C ARG A 433 6.79 21.19 23.47
N ARG A 434 5.97 21.83 24.30
CA ARG A 434 5.21 23.01 23.86
C ARG A 434 6.18 24.16 23.62
N ILE A 435 6.01 24.84 22.51
CA ILE A 435 6.70 26.08 22.19
C ILE A 435 5.77 27.21 22.62
N ARG A 436 6.28 28.13 23.43
CA ARG A 436 5.53 29.32 23.84
C ARG A 436 5.45 30.34 22.72
#